data_ce0f0338b7c0ec0d4b2d78dc403b7453
#
_entry.id   ce0f0338b7c0ec0d4b2d78dc403b7453
#
_cell.length_a   1.000
_cell.length_b   1.000
_cell.length_c   1.000
_cell.angle_alpha   90.00
_cell.angle_beta   90.00
_cell.angle_gamma   90.00
#
_symmetry.space_group_name_H-M   'P 1'
#
loop_
_entity.id
_entity.type
_entity.pdbx_description
1 polymer ?
#
loop_
_entity_poly.entity_id
_entity_poly.type
_entity_poly.pdbx_seq_one_letter_code
_entity_poly.pdbx_strand_id
1 'polypeptide(L)'
;MAFFVAGTLLIGMPSPGQAAPQADIKAVQAQVRELRSQAESANEKYYEVRANLADVRTEIESINAKIARNKAARRDQAQAVNSLARSLYMMGSIDPTLQILLAEDPSAFLAQASAMEQLSQSQQSTLRKWQTTGLALAQSEAVLADRERAAKALNASMTDRKTEVDDKVRQAENVLGKLSAEQRRLIAAQRAEQRRQQAAQAAAAARQIDSQTGG
;
A
#
# COMPACT_ATOMS: atom_id res chain seq x y z
N MET A 1 -1.05 -79.41 -52.27
CA MET A 1 -2.41 -78.84 -52.20
C MET A 1 -2.45 -77.95 -50.99
N ALA A 2 -2.35 -76.67 -51.19
CA ALA A 2 -2.35 -75.67 -50.14
C ALA A 2 -3.64 -74.85 -50.19
N PHE A 3 -4.42 -74.97 -49.11
CA PHE A 3 -5.62 -74.12 -48.91
C PHE A 3 -5.26 -72.85 -48.15
N PHE A 4 -5.35 -71.70 -48.81
CA PHE A 4 -5.30 -70.38 -48.22
C PHE A 4 -6.70 -70.00 -47.75
N VAL A 5 -6.89 -69.85 -46.44
CA VAL A 5 -8.09 -69.22 -45.87
C VAL A 5 -7.77 -67.74 -45.63
N ALA A 6 -8.33 -66.87 -46.45
CA ALA A 6 -8.27 -65.43 -46.28
C ALA A 6 -9.27 -64.99 -45.21
N GLY A 7 -8.76 -64.64 -44.03
CA GLY A 7 -9.54 -64.02 -42.96
C GLY A 7 -9.59 -62.50 -43.18
N THR A 8 -10.75 -62.01 -43.56
CA THR A 8 -11.02 -60.55 -43.70
C THR A 8 -11.20 -59.95 -42.31
N LEU A 9 -10.20 -59.21 -41.85
CA LEU A 9 -10.28 -58.41 -40.61
C LEU A 9 -11.05 -57.13 -40.95
N LEU A 10 -12.31 -57.07 -40.56
CA LEU A 10 -13.11 -55.84 -40.53
C LEU A 10 -12.57 -54.94 -39.40
N ILE A 11 -11.68 -54.04 -39.74
CA ILE A 11 -11.27 -52.95 -38.85
C ILE A 11 -12.45 -51.99 -38.77
N GLY A 12 -13.22 -52.03 -37.68
CA GLY A 12 -14.24 -51.06 -37.35
C GLY A 12 -13.57 -49.71 -37.14
N MET A 13 -13.69 -48.80 -38.11
CA MET A 13 -13.33 -47.40 -37.95
C MET A 13 -14.24 -46.80 -36.86
N PRO A 14 -13.69 -46.17 -35.79
CA PRO A 14 -14.51 -45.39 -34.89
C PRO A 14 -15.07 -44.19 -35.65
N SER A 15 -16.39 -44.04 -35.64
CA SER A 15 -17.09 -42.89 -36.23
C SER A 15 -16.58 -41.58 -35.60
N PRO A 16 -16.11 -40.59 -36.38
CA PRO A 16 -15.53 -39.34 -35.85
C PRO A 16 -16.58 -38.34 -35.30
N GLY A 17 -17.82 -38.80 -35.05
CA GLY A 17 -18.95 -37.88 -34.84
C GLY A 17 -19.29 -37.48 -33.41
N GLN A 18 -18.79 -38.13 -32.36
CA GLN A 18 -19.29 -37.87 -30.98
C GLN A 18 -18.24 -37.45 -29.94
N ALA A 19 -16.96 -37.49 -30.24
CA ALA A 19 -15.92 -37.10 -29.29
C ALA A 19 -15.56 -35.60 -29.33
N ALA A 20 -15.78 -34.93 -30.44
CA ALA A 20 -15.41 -33.53 -30.65
C ALA A 20 -16.13 -32.53 -29.70
N PRO A 21 -17.48 -32.60 -29.47
CA PRO A 21 -18.14 -31.59 -28.65
C PRO A 21 -17.76 -31.66 -27.16
N GLN A 22 -17.47 -32.83 -26.62
CA GLN A 22 -17.08 -32.99 -25.21
C GLN A 22 -15.63 -32.55 -24.94
N ALA A 23 -14.73 -32.76 -25.90
CA ALA A 23 -13.35 -32.29 -25.82
C ALA A 23 -13.30 -30.75 -25.83
N ASP A 24 -14.08 -30.10 -26.69
CA ASP A 24 -14.19 -28.65 -26.77
C ASP A 24 -14.76 -28.05 -25.48
N ILE A 25 -15.78 -28.68 -24.87
CA ILE A 25 -16.34 -28.23 -23.59
C ILE A 25 -15.31 -28.31 -22.48
N LYS A 26 -14.54 -29.42 -22.39
CA LYS A 26 -13.48 -29.56 -21.37
C LYS A 26 -12.36 -28.52 -21.56
N ALA A 27 -11.95 -28.26 -22.80
CA ALA A 27 -10.94 -27.24 -23.11
C ALA A 27 -11.41 -25.84 -22.70
N VAL A 28 -12.64 -25.46 -23.03
CA VAL A 28 -13.24 -24.19 -22.62
C VAL A 28 -13.37 -24.07 -21.10
N GLN A 29 -13.80 -25.14 -20.43
CA GLN A 29 -13.86 -25.16 -18.96
C GLN A 29 -12.47 -24.97 -18.33
N ALA A 30 -11.42 -25.57 -18.89
CA ALA A 30 -10.05 -25.41 -18.45
C ALA A 30 -9.59 -23.93 -18.64
N GLN A 31 -9.86 -23.36 -19.81
CA GLN A 31 -9.53 -21.97 -20.11
C GLN A 31 -10.27 -20.99 -19.18
N VAL A 32 -11.55 -21.21 -18.92
CA VAL A 32 -12.31 -20.36 -17.99
C VAL A 32 -11.81 -20.50 -16.57
N ARG A 33 -11.42 -21.70 -16.12
CA ARG A 33 -10.80 -21.87 -14.79
C ARG A 33 -9.49 -21.11 -14.69
N GLU A 34 -8.64 -21.21 -15.69
CA GLU A 34 -7.36 -20.50 -15.77
C GLU A 34 -7.55 -18.98 -15.72
N LEU A 35 -8.46 -18.44 -16.55
CA LEU A 35 -8.77 -17.01 -16.56
C LEU A 35 -9.33 -16.52 -15.20
N ARG A 36 -10.12 -17.33 -14.53
CA ARG A 36 -10.63 -17.04 -13.18
C ARG A 36 -9.50 -17.04 -12.14
N SER A 37 -8.63 -18.02 -12.16
CA SER A 37 -7.47 -18.08 -11.28
C SER A 37 -6.56 -16.86 -11.49
N GLN A 38 -6.36 -16.44 -12.74
CA GLN A 38 -5.62 -15.21 -13.06
C GLN A 38 -6.35 -13.96 -12.57
N ALA A 39 -7.67 -13.90 -12.69
CA ALA A 39 -8.47 -12.79 -12.17
C ALA A 39 -8.41 -12.73 -10.63
N GLU A 40 -8.47 -13.87 -9.95
CA GLU A 40 -8.33 -13.96 -8.48
C GLU A 40 -6.94 -13.46 -8.04
N SER A 41 -5.86 -13.92 -8.68
CA SER A 41 -4.50 -13.45 -8.40
C SER A 41 -4.32 -11.95 -8.68
N ALA A 42 -4.88 -11.44 -9.77
CA ALA A 42 -4.85 -10.01 -10.06
C ALA A 42 -5.65 -9.19 -9.02
N ASN A 43 -6.78 -9.73 -8.56
CA ASN A 43 -7.60 -9.12 -7.52
C ASN A 43 -6.90 -9.08 -6.14
N GLU A 44 -6.16 -10.13 -5.77
CA GLU A 44 -5.31 -10.12 -4.57
C GLU A 44 -4.27 -9.00 -4.64
N LYS A 45 -3.57 -8.89 -5.77
CA LYS A 45 -2.61 -7.80 -6.01
C LYS A 45 -3.26 -6.41 -5.97
N TYR A 46 -4.49 -6.28 -6.47
CA TYR A 46 -5.25 -5.03 -6.36
C TYR A 46 -5.50 -4.65 -4.91
N TYR A 47 -5.92 -5.60 -4.07
CA TYR A 47 -6.17 -5.33 -2.64
C TYR A 47 -4.88 -5.03 -1.88
N GLU A 48 -3.77 -5.69 -2.20
CA GLU A 48 -2.45 -5.39 -1.65
C GLU A 48 -2.03 -3.94 -1.97
N VAL A 49 -2.09 -3.54 -3.23
CA VAL A 49 -1.76 -2.15 -3.63
C VAL A 49 -2.70 -1.15 -2.98
N ARG A 50 -3.98 -1.48 -2.84
CA ARG A 50 -4.96 -0.63 -2.16
C ARG A 50 -4.64 -0.45 -0.67
N ALA A 51 -4.24 -1.51 0.02
CA ALA A 51 -3.80 -1.45 1.41
C ALA A 51 -2.56 -0.57 1.55
N ASN A 52 -1.53 -0.81 0.74
CA ASN A 52 -0.31 -0.01 0.72
C ASN A 52 -0.59 1.48 0.44
N LEU A 53 -1.53 1.79 -0.44
CA LEU A 53 -1.95 3.18 -0.70
C LEU A 53 -2.63 3.81 0.52
N ALA A 54 -3.44 3.05 1.27
CA ALA A 54 -4.07 3.52 2.49
C ALA A 54 -3.03 3.84 3.57
N ASP A 55 -2.03 2.97 3.74
CA ASP A 55 -0.92 3.17 4.68
C ASP A 55 -0.11 4.42 4.33
N VAL A 56 0.27 4.59 3.06
CA VAL A 56 1.00 5.79 2.60
C VAL A 56 0.19 7.05 2.82
N ARG A 57 -1.12 7.04 2.63
CA ARG A 57 -2.00 8.20 2.93
C ARG A 57 -2.01 8.55 4.42
N THR A 58 -2.08 7.54 5.29
CA THR A 58 -1.99 7.74 6.74
C THR A 58 -0.64 8.35 7.15
N GLU A 59 0.46 7.88 6.53
CA GLU A 59 1.78 8.48 6.72
C GLU A 59 1.82 9.95 6.27
N ILE A 60 1.25 10.28 5.11
CA ILE A 60 1.15 11.65 4.59
C ILE A 60 0.40 12.55 5.59
N GLU A 61 -0.72 12.10 6.16
CA GLU A 61 -1.47 12.84 7.18
C GLU A 61 -0.62 13.10 8.43
N SER A 62 0.10 12.09 8.90
CA SER A 62 1.02 12.22 10.05
C SER A 62 2.15 13.21 9.77
N ILE A 63 2.76 13.16 8.56
CA ILE A 63 3.82 14.08 8.15
C ILE A 63 3.28 15.51 8.04
N ASN A 64 2.10 15.72 7.47
CA ASN A 64 1.44 17.03 7.38
C ASN A 64 1.17 17.61 8.78
N ALA A 65 0.71 16.81 9.72
CA ALA A 65 0.55 17.22 11.11
C ALA A 65 1.89 17.64 11.76
N LYS A 66 2.98 16.90 11.47
CA LYS A 66 4.33 17.24 11.94
C LYS A 66 4.83 18.56 11.32
N ILE A 67 4.63 18.76 10.02
CA ILE A 67 4.97 20.00 9.31
C ILE A 67 4.20 21.18 9.91
N ALA A 68 2.91 21.03 10.18
CA ALA A 68 2.09 22.07 10.80
C ALA A 68 2.63 22.47 12.18
N ARG A 69 2.99 21.49 13.03
CA ARG A 69 3.60 21.75 14.35
C ARG A 69 4.95 22.46 14.22
N ASN A 70 5.81 22.00 13.31
CA ASN A 70 7.12 22.62 13.09
C ASN A 70 6.99 24.07 12.55
N LYS A 71 6.02 24.33 11.66
CA LYS A 71 5.73 25.70 11.17
C LYS A 71 5.22 26.61 12.28
N ALA A 72 4.37 26.10 13.18
CA ALA A 72 3.92 26.87 14.34
C ALA A 72 5.10 27.20 15.28
N ALA A 73 5.90 26.19 15.65
CA ALA A 73 7.09 26.39 16.47
C ALA A 73 8.08 27.39 15.86
N ARG A 74 8.26 27.38 14.54
CA ARG A 74 9.12 28.38 13.87
C ARG A 74 8.55 29.79 13.93
N ARG A 75 7.23 29.97 13.87
CA ARG A 75 6.61 31.31 14.04
C ARG A 75 6.87 31.84 15.44
N ASP A 76 6.70 31.02 16.48
CA ASP A 76 6.96 31.41 17.87
C ASP A 76 8.46 31.77 18.08
N GLN A 77 9.33 30.92 17.53
CA GLN A 77 10.78 31.15 17.59
C GLN A 77 11.22 32.39 16.80
N ALA A 78 10.54 32.73 15.67
CA ALA A 78 10.82 33.92 14.90
C ALA A 78 10.61 35.19 15.73
N GLN A 79 9.62 35.23 16.59
CA GLN A 79 9.38 36.35 17.50
C GLN A 79 10.54 36.50 18.50
N ALA A 80 11.01 35.36 19.06
CA ALA A 80 12.16 35.38 19.98
C ALA A 80 13.46 35.84 19.28
N VAL A 81 13.71 35.34 18.07
CA VAL A 81 14.88 35.77 17.27
C VAL A 81 14.80 37.27 16.91
N ASN A 82 13.63 37.75 16.51
CA ASN A 82 13.42 39.16 16.21
C ASN A 82 13.60 40.07 17.45
N SER A 83 13.15 39.60 18.63
CA SER A 83 13.36 40.30 19.90
C SER A 83 14.84 40.35 20.26
N LEU A 84 15.56 39.23 20.07
CA LEU A 84 17.00 39.17 20.27
C LEU A 84 17.74 40.10 19.32
N ALA A 85 17.42 40.10 18.03
CA ALA A 85 18.02 40.98 17.04
C ALA A 85 17.79 42.46 17.38
N ARG A 86 16.58 42.84 17.82
CA ARG A 86 16.28 44.18 18.29
C ARG A 86 17.10 44.55 19.52
N SER A 87 17.19 43.66 20.51
CA SER A 87 17.98 43.91 21.73
C SER A 87 19.45 44.17 21.39
N LEU A 88 20.04 43.35 20.53
CA LEU A 88 21.42 43.51 20.07
C LEU A 88 21.64 44.86 19.33
N TYR A 89 20.67 45.24 18.49
CA TYR A 89 20.71 46.52 17.78
C TYR A 89 20.60 47.73 18.72
N MET A 90 19.71 47.67 19.73
CA MET A 90 19.48 48.74 20.68
C MET A 90 20.59 48.87 21.73
N MET A 91 21.31 47.78 22.05
CA MET A 91 22.44 47.84 22.99
C MET A 91 23.64 48.64 22.44
N GLY A 92 23.64 48.93 21.14
CA GLY A 92 24.70 49.73 20.51
C GLY A 92 26.04 49.04 20.53
N SER A 93 27.07 49.77 20.04
CA SER A 93 28.44 49.27 19.94
C SER A 93 29.26 49.36 21.25
N ILE A 94 28.63 49.60 22.39
CA ILE A 94 29.35 49.55 23.68
C ILE A 94 29.48 48.11 24.09
N ASP A 95 30.71 47.58 24.08
CA ASP A 95 31.02 46.24 24.51
C ASP A 95 30.51 46.03 25.97
N PRO A 96 29.58 45.15 26.25
CA PRO A 96 29.09 44.87 27.58
C PRO A 96 30.22 44.49 28.56
N THR A 97 31.30 43.92 28.06
CA THR A 97 32.53 43.61 28.82
C THR A 97 33.17 44.84 29.42
N LEU A 98 33.14 45.99 28.69
CA LEU A 98 33.63 47.24 29.21
C LEU A 98 32.77 47.83 30.34
N GLN A 99 31.45 47.64 30.25
CA GLN A 99 30.54 48.05 31.34
C GLN A 99 30.77 47.24 32.61
N ILE A 100 31.06 45.94 32.48
CA ILE A 100 31.38 45.06 33.60
C ILE A 100 32.73 45.43 34.25
N LEU A 101 33.73 45.75 33.44
CA LEU A 101 35.05 46.18 33.93
C LEU A 101 35.03 47.55 34.64
N LEU A 102 34.03 48.39 34.40
CA LEU A 102 33.81 49.66 35.06
C LEU A 102 32.98 49.58 36.34
N ALA A 103 32.58 48.43 36.78
CA ALA A 103 31.82 48.21 38.01
C ALA A 103 32.71 48.49 39.25
N GLU A 104 32.27 49.38 40.12
CA GLU A 104 33.01 49.75 41.33
C GLU A 104 32.92 48.72 42.45
N ASP A 105 31.91 47.83 42.40
CA ASP A 105 31.64 46.80 43.43
C ASP A 105 31.88 45.38 42.88
N PRO A 106 32.76 44.56 43.53
CA PRO A 106 33.06 43.19 43.14
C PRO A 106 31.84 42.28 43.17
N SER A 107 30.88 42.49 44.06
CA SER A 107 29.67 41.71 44.15
C SER A 107 28.71 42.01 42.97
N ALA A 108 28.57 43.27 42.61
CA ALA A 108 27.84 43.69 41.43
C ALA A 108 28.46 43.15 40.12
N PHE A 109 29.80 43.13 40.04
CA PHE A 109 30.54 42.53 38.94
C PHE A 109 30.19 41.06 38.73
N LEU A 110 30.24 40.24 39.81
CA LEU A 110 29.95 38.82 39.75
C LEU A 110 28.48 38.56 39.39
N ALA A 111 27.55 39.33 39.94
CA ALA A 111 26.12 39.22 39.59
C ALA A 111 25.87 39.57 38.12
N GLN A 112 26.49 40.60 37.60
CA GLN A 112 26.37 41.05 36.21
C GLN A 112 27.04 40.06 35.23
N ALA A 113 28.20 39.47 35.60
CA ALA A 113 28.86 38.43 34.83
C ALA A 113 28.01 37.14 34.72
N SER A 114 27.40 36.71 35.83
CA SER A 114 26.50 35.54 35.82
C SER A 114 25.22 35.80 35.01
N ALA A 115 24.65 37.01 35.05
CA ALA A 115 23.50 37.36 34.24
C ALA A 115 23.85 37.40 32.73
N MET A 116 25.06 37.85 32.39
CA MET A 116 25.55 37.83 31.02
C MET A 116 25.78 36.40 30.51
N GLU A 117 26.32 35.52 31.32
CA GLU A 117 26.47 34.10 31.02
C GLU A 117 25.10 33.46 30.72
N GLN A 118 24.09 33.67 31.58
CA GLN A 118 22.73 33.17 31.38
C GLN A 118 22.09 33.73 30.11
N LEU A 119 22.28 34.98 29.80
CA LEU A 119 21.80 35.62 28.59
C LEU A 119 22.45 34.99 27.34
N SER A 120 23.76 34.80 27.37
CA SER A 120 24.51 34.15 26.29
C SER A 120 24.01 32.71 26.03
N GLN A 121 23.82 31.92 27.07
CA GLN A 121 23.28 30.58 26.98
C GLN A 121 21.85 30.57 26.43
N SER A 122 21.00 31.49 26.85
CA SER A 122 19.63 31.68 26.34
C SER A 122 19.62 32.02 24.84
N GLN A 123 20.45 32.93 24.42
CA GLN A 123 20.62 33.33 23.01
C GLN A 123 21.07 32.16 22.16
N GLN A 124 22.11 31.43 22.60
CA GLN A 124 22.60 30.24 21.90
C GLN A 124 21.54 29.14 21.82
N SER A 125 20.75 28.93 22.88
CA SER A 125 19.66 27.93 22.87
C SER A 125 18.56 28.32 21.88
N THR A 126 18.20 29.59 21.80
CA THR A 126 17.20 30.11 20.86
C THR A 126 17.64 29.91 19.41
N LEU A 127 18.87 30.23 19.08
CA LEU A 127 19.43 30.02 17.74
C LEU A 127 19.52 28.56 17.37
N ARG A 128 19.97 27.69 18.29
CA ARG A 128 19.99 26.24 18.08
C ARG A 128 18.60 25.68 17.83
N LYS A 129 17.60 26.07 18.63
CA LYS A 129 16.20 25.66 18.42
C LYS A 129 15.68 26.10 17.05
N TRP A 130 15.98 27.34 16.65
CA TRP A 130 15.61 27.83 15.33
C TRP A 130 16.22 27.00 14.20
N GLN A 131 17.51 26.69 14.27
CA GLN A 131 18.20 25.87 13.27
C GLN A 131 17.66 24.44 13.22
N THR A 132 17.52 23.78 14.39
CA THR A 132 17.04 22.39 14.46
C THR A 132 15.59 22.26 13.97
N THR A 133 14.72 23.21 14.34
CA THR A 133 13.33 23.21 13.85
C THR A 133 13.28 23.48 12.34
N GLY A 134 14.15 24.34 11.82
CA GLY A 134 14.29 24.58 10.39
C GLY A 134 14.69 23.32 9.61
N LEU A 135 15.72 22.64 10.11
CA LEU A 135 16.17 21.39 9.52
C LEU A 135 15.07 20.30 9.57
N ALA A 136 14.41 20.14 10.72
CA ALA A 136 13.33 19.18 10.89
C ALA A 136 12.13 19.47 9.96
N LEU A 137 11.85 20.75 9.71
CA LEU A 137 10.83 21.17 8.75
C LEU A 137 11.23 20.76 7.33
N ALA A 138 12.44 21.13 6.88
CA ALA A 138 12.94 20.81 5.56
C ALA A 138 12.97 19.28 5.30
N GLN A 139 13.42 18.50 6.29
CA GLN A 139 13.38 17.04 6.21
C GLN A 139 11.96 16.51 6.09
N SER A 140 11.01 17.04 6.88
CA SER A 140 9.62 16.60 6.81
C SER A 140 8.98 16.93 5.47
N GLU A 141 9.28 18.08 4.88
CA GLU A 141 8.79 18.49 3.54
C GLU A 141 9.39 17.59 2.43
N ALA A 142 10.67 17.23 2.54
CA ALA A 142 11.29 16.29 1.61
C ALA A 142 10.64 14.89 1.68
N VAL A 143 10.43 14.36 2.89
CA VAL A 143 9.75 13.07 3.09
C VAL A 143 8.31 13.13 2.58
N LEU A 144 7.59 14.25 2.79
CA LEU A 144 6.24 14.43 2.24
C LEU A 144 6.24 14.29 0.72
N ALA A 145 7.14 14.98 0.03
CA ALA A 145 7.25 14.92 -1.43
C ALA A 145 7.53 13.49 -1.93
N ASP A 146 8.33 12.71 -1.21
CA ASP A 146 8.60 11.31 -1.52
C ASP A 146 7.34 10.44 -1.34
N ARG A 147 6.61 10.61 -0.24
CA ARG A 147 5.38 9.88 0.04
C ARG A 147 4.25 10.24 -0.95
N GLU A 148 4.13 11.49 -1.35
CA GLU A 148 3.18 11.90 -2.39
C GLU A 148 3.51 11.27 -3.75
N ARG A 149 4.79 11.15 -4.11
CA ARG A 149 5.21 10.43 -5.33
C ARG A 149 4.87 8.95 -5.23
N ALA A 150 5.13 8.31 -4.09
CA ALA A 150 4.76 6.93 -3.85
C ALA A 150 3.23 6.71 -3.93
N ALA A 151 2.43 7.60 -3.34
CA ALA A 151 0.97 7.53 -3.42
C ALA A 151 0.46 7.64 -4.87
N LYS A 152 1.04 8.51 -5.68
CA LYS A 152 0.71 8.63 -7.12
C LYS A 152 1.05 7.36 -7.89
N ALA A 153 2.22 6.77 -7.65
CA ALA A 153 2.64 5.52 -8.29
C ALA A 153 1.73 4.35 -7.89
N LEU A 154 1.39 4.23 -6.60
CA LEU A 154 0.46 3.21 -6.11
C LEU A 154 -0.95 3.40 -6.69
N ASN A 155 -1.42 4.64 -6.81
CA ASN A 155 -2.73 4.90 -7.42
C ASN A 155 -2.77 4.52 -8.91
N ALA A 156 -1.72 4.77 -9.67
CA ALA A 156 -1.58 4.30 -11.05
C ALA A 156 -1.58 2.76 -11.09
N SER A 157 -0.74 2.12 -10.27
CA SER A 157 -0.68 0.65 -10.18
C SER A 157 -2.04 0.04 -9.79
N MET A 158 -2.80 0.66 -8.89
CA MET A 158 -4.14 0.21 -8.52
C MET A 158 -5.10 0.24 -9.72
N THR A 159 -5.02 1.28 -10.55
CA THR A 159 -5.82 1.40 -11.79
C THR A 159 -5.44 0.31 -12.78
N ASP A 160 -4.14 0.06 -12.98
CA ASP A 160 -3.65 -0.99 -13.87
C ASP A 160 -4.11 -2.39 -13.42
N ARG A 161 -4.00 -2.67 -12.11
CA ARG A 161 -4.47 -3.95 -11.53
C ARG A 161 -5.97 -4.14 -11.69
N LYS A 162 -6.75 -3.07 -11.47
CA LYS A 162 -8.20 -3.12 -11.71
C LYS A 162 -8.51 -3.44 -13.18
N THR A 163 -7.83 -2.78 -14.11
CA THR A 163 -8.00 -3.05 -15.55
C THR A 163 -7.64 -4.49 -15.89
N GLU A 164 -6.56 -5.02 -15.31
CA GLU A 164 -6.16 -6.42 -15.49
C GLU A 164 -7.25 -7.40 -15.02
N VAL A 165 -7.86 -7.17 -13.86
CA VAL A 165 -8.98 -7.97 -13.35
C VAL A 165 -10.16 -7.92 -14.32
N ASP A 166 -10.57 -6.71 -14.72
CA ASP A 166 -11.70 -6.50 -15.62
C ASP A 166 -11.48 -7.16 -16.99
N ASP A 167 -10.24 -7.13 -17.49
CA ASP A 167 -9.86 -7.79 -18.74
C ASP A 167 -9.94 -9.32 -18.64
N LYS A 168 -9.45 -9.90 -17.55
CA LYS A 168 -9.53 -11.36 -17.34
C LYS A 168 -10.98 -11.83 -17.22
N VAL A 169 -11.82 -11.06 -16.52
CA VAL A 169 -13.25 -11.34 -16.40
C VAL A 169 -13.92 -11.28 -17.77
N ARG A 170 -13.70 -10.20 -18.55
CA ARG A 170 -14.24 -10.07 -19.90
C ARG A 170 -13.77 -11.18 -20.84
N GLN A 171 -12.51 -11.58 -20.77
CA GLN A 171 -11.99 -12.71 -21.54
C GLN A 171 -12.72 -14.01 -21.19
N ALA A 172 -12.93 -14.29 -19.90
CA ALA A 172 -13.69 -15.46 -19.45
C ALA A 172 -15.15 -15.45 -19.95
N GLU A 173 -15.81 -14.27 -19.90
CA GLU A 173 -17.17 -14.09 -20.41
C GLU A 173 -17.23 -14.29 -21.93
N ASN A 174 -16.28 -13.75 -22.68
CA ASN A 174 -16.18 -13.91 -24.14
C ASN A 174 -15.98 -15.38 -24.53
N VAL A 175 -15.13 -16.10 -23.82
CA VAL A 175 -14.92 -17.54 -24.03
C VAL A 175 -16.22 -18.31 -23.80
N LEU A 176 -16.95 -18.00 -22.71
CA LEU A 176 -18.26 -18.59 -22.44
C LEU A 176 -19.33 -18.19 -23.46
N GLY A 177 -19.28 -16.95 -23.94
CA GLY A 177 -20.22 -16.43 -24.94
C GLY A 177 -20.11 -17.10 -26.31
N LYS A 178 -18.93 -17.65 -26.65
CA LYS A 178 -18.73 -18.40 -27.92
C LYS A 178 -19.34 -19.79 -27.91
N LEU A 179 -19.71 -20.32 -26.74
CA LEU A 179 -20.36 -21.62 -26.65
C LEU A 179 -21.81 -21.54 -27.07
N SER A 180 -22.31 -22.64 -27.69
CA SER A 180 -23.73 -22.77 -28.01
C SER A 180 -24.58 -22.74 -26.70
N ALA A 181 -25.85 -22.39 -26.82
CA ALA A 181 -26.75 -22.36 -25.66
C ALA A 181 -26.85 -23.71 -24.95
N GLU A 182 -26.78 -24.80 -25.71
CA GLU A 182 -26.80 -26.15 -25.21
C GLU A 182 -25.54 -26.50 -24.40
N GLN A 183 -24.37 -26.13 -24.94
CA GLN A 183 -23.09 -26.30 -24.23
C GLN A 183 -23.08 -25.50 -22.92
N ARG A 184 -23.61 -24.29 -22.91
CA ARG A 184 -23.75 -23.49 -21.69
C ARG A 184 -24.65 -24.14 -20.65
N ARG A 185 -25.76 -24.76 -21.06
CA ARG A 185 -26.64 -25.51 -20.15
C ARG A 185 -25.94 -26.74 -19.53
N LEU A 186 -25.18 -27.48 -20.32
CA LEU A 186 -24.41 -28.63 -19.82
C LEU A 186 -23.34 -28.18 -18.79
N ILE A 187 -22.61 -27.12 -19.09
CA ILE A 187 -21.61 -26.55 -18.16
C ILE A 187 -22.29 -26.06 -16.87
N ALA A 188 -23.42 -25.38 -16.95
CA ALA A 188 -24.17 -24.91 -15.79
C ALA A 188 -24.64 -26.06 -14.89
N ALA A 189 -25.17 -27.13 -15.50
CA ALA A 189 -25.60 -28.33 -14.78
C ALA A 189 -24.44 -29.03 -14.04
N GLN A 190 -23.28 -29.18 -14.70
CA GLN A 190 -22.08 -29.75 -14.08
C GLN A 190 -21.59 -28.92 -12.90
N ARG A 191 -21.59 -27.59 -13.02
CA ARG A 191 -21.20 -26.70 -11.91
C ARG A 191 -22.18 -26.74 -10.75
N ALA A 192 -23.46 -26.84 -11.02
CA ALA A 192 -24.48 -26.99 -9.98
C ALA A 192 -24.24 -28.27 -9.18
N GLU A 193 -23.94 -29.38 -9.86
CA GLU A 193 -23.63 -30.66 -9.25
C GLU A 193 -22.35 -30.59 -8.39
N GLN A 194 -21.27 -30.02 -8.92
CA GLN A 194 -20.04 -29.84 -8.15
C GLN A 194 -20.26 -29.02 -6.87
N ARG A 195 -21.05 -27.93 -6.96
CA ARG A 195 -21.38 -27.11 -5.76
C ARG A 195 -22.19 -27.90 -4.74
N ARG A 196 -23.14 -28.73 -5.18
CA ARG A 196 -23.90 -29.60 -4.28
C ARG A 196 -23.00 -30.63 -3.57
N GLN A 197 -22.06 -31.25 -4.30
CA GLN A 197 -21.09 -32.16 -3.72
C GLN A 197 -20.18 -31.49 -2.70
N GLN A 198 -19.64 -30.29 -3.01
CA GLN A 198 -18.82 -29.49 -2.08
C GLN A 198 -19.61 -29.06 -0.84
N ALA A 199 -20.85 -28.64 -1.00
CA ALA A 199 -21.73 -28.28 0.12
C ALA A 199 -22.05 -29.49 0.99
N ALA A 200 -22.30 -30.67 0.39
CA ALA A 200 -22.53 -31.91 1.12
C ALA A 200 -21.28 -32.36 1.91
N GLN A 201 -20.09 -32.24 1.32
CA GLN A 201 -18.82 -32.53 1.99
C GLN A 201 -18.56 -31.55 3.16
N ALA A 202 -18.80 -30.28 2.94
CA ALA A 202 -18.66 -29.26 4.00
C ALA A 202 -19.64 -29.49 5.15
N ALA A 203 -20.89 -29.83 4.85
CA ALA A 203 -21.90 -30.19 5.85
C ALA A 203 -21.55 -31.48 6.62
N ALA A 204 -20.96 -32.46 5.94
CA ALA A 204 -20.49 -33.70 6.58
C ALA A 204 -19.30 -33.42 7.52
N ALA A 205 -18.34 -32.58 7.08
CA ALA A 205 -17.20 -32.17 7.89
C ALA A 205 -17.65 -31.36 9.14
N ALA A 206 -18.63 -30.47 8.98
CA ALA A 206 -19.17 -29.70 10.10
C ALA A 206 -19.86 -30.61 11.14
N ARG A 207 -20.60 -31.63 10.70
CA ARG A 207 -21.21 -32.61 11.61
C ARG A 207 -20.18 -33.49 12.36
N GLN A 208 -19.03 -33.77 11.72
CA GLN A 208 -17.95 -34.50 12.39
C GLN A 208 -17.28 -33.65 13.47
N ILE A 209 -17.10 -32.37 13.23
CA ILE A 209 -16.55 -31.44 14.23
C ILE A 209 -17.52 -31.28 15.41
N ASP A 210 -18.81 -31.14 15.15
CA ASP A 210 -19.85 -31.02 16.20
C ASP A 210 -19.94 -32.29 17.07
N SER A 211 -19.77 -33.48 16.47
CA SER A 211 -19.75 -34.75 17.20
C SER A 211 -18.47 -34.98 18.03
N GLN A 212 -17.37 -34.28 17.73
CA GLN A 212 -16.11 -34.35 18.47
C GLN A 212 -16.01 -33.32 19.60
N THR A 213 -16.75 -32.21 19.52
CA THR A 213 -16.76 -31.14 20.52
C THR A 213 -17.91 -31.21 21.53
N GLY A 214 -18.87 -32.12 21.35
CA GLY A 214 -20.05 -32.31 22.18
C GLY A 214 -20.02 -33.56 23.11
N GLY A 215 -18.84 -34.13 23.39
CA GLY A 215 -18.62 -35.24 24.31
C GLY A 215 -17.96 -34.83 25.62
#